data_142a749a802722067b458db4196de509
#
_entry.id   142a749a802722067b458db4196de509
#
_cell.length_a   1.000
_cell.length_b   1.000
_cell.length_c   1.000
_cell.angle_alpha   90.00
_cell.angle_beta   90.00
_cell.angle_gamma   90.00
#
_symmetry.space_group_name_H-M   'P 1'
#
loop_
_entity.id
_entity.type
_entity.pdbx_description
1 polymer ?
#
loop_
_entity_poly.entity_id
_entity_poly.type
_entity_poly.pdbx_seq_one_letter_code
_entity_poly.pdbx_strand_id
1 'polypeptide(L)'
;MGLQSLQYCAFLVVVAAVYLHLPVRMQPVFLLGASWVFYALAMPAMLPVTIALAVFTYLCGRGLAWRGGAHKTAFLRLGVIGMLGILAFFKYNGLLGGVLHGWRAVAMPLGISFTSFAAIAYLIDATRGDCEVETSFIRLALFLNFFATVTQGPICRAGALLPQLSAEHRFDAARTVRALRLYALGLFKYIAVADVLNMVVDTVFPHYADYSAPMLILTAVMYTFYLYFSFSGYSEISRATGLVLGLDLPENF
;
A
#
# COMPACT_ATOMS: atom_id res chain seq x y z
N MET A 1 10.78 3.86 7.30
CA MET A 1 10.47 5.27 6.94
C MET A 1 8.95 5.40 6.87
N GLY A 2 8.34 6.10 7.83
CA GLY A 2 6.88 6.31 7.85
C GLY A 2 6.49 7.50 6.97
N LEU A 3 5.27 7.50 6.41
CA LEU A 3 4.76 8.57 5.54
C LEU A 3 4.67 9.94 6.24
N GLN A 4 4.58 9.96 7.58
CA GLN A 4 4.53 11.17 8.41
C GLN A 4 5.93 11.71 8.76
N SER A 5 7.01 11.02 8.39
CA SER A 5 8.37 11.41 8.79
C SER A 5 8.95 12.50 7.90
N LEU A 6 9.84 13.33 8.46
CA LEU A 6 10.61 14.32 7.69
C LEU A 6 11.45 13.66 6.59
N GLN A 7 11.95 12.45 6.83
CA GLN A 7 12.68 11.66 5.86
C GLN A 7 11.82 11.33 4.63
N TYR A 8 10.52 11.02 4.85
CA TYR A 8 9.59 10.80 3.76
C TYR A 8 9.31 12.09 2.98
N CYS A 9 9.14 13.22 3.66
CA CYS A 9 8.98 14.52 2.99
C CYS A 9 10.17 14.82 2.08
N ALA A 10 11.40 14.66 2.57
CA ALA A 10 12.60 14.87 1.78
C ALA A 10 12.68 13.91 0.58
N PHE A 11 12.36 12.63 0.80
CA PHE A 11 12.28 11.62 -0.25
C PHE A 11 11.24 12.02 -1.32
N LEU A 12 10.04 12.43 -0.91
CA LEU A 12 8.97 12.83 -1.83
C LEU A 12 9.36 14.05 -2.67
N VAL A 13 10.00 15.06 -2.07
CA VAL A 13 10.48 16.26 -2.79
C VAL A 13 11.49 15.87 -3.87
N VAL A 14 12.48 15.02 -3.54
CA VAL A 14 13.48 14.56 -4.51
C VAL A 14 12.84 13.74 -5.62
N VAL A 15 11.95 12.79 -5.26
CA VAL A 15 11.24 11.96 -6.24
C VAL A 15 10.37 12.82 -7.16
N ALA A 16 9.60 13.75 -6.63
CA ALA A 16 8.74 14.62 -7.43
C ALA A 16 9.56 15.54 -8.34
N ALA A 17 10.65 16.13 -7.83
CA ALA A 17 11.52 16.99 -8.62
C ALA A 17 12.12 16.27 -9.82
N VAL A 18 12.54 15.02 -9.67
CA VAL A 18 13.06 14.24 -10.80
C VAL A 18 11.93 13.75 -11.70
N TYR A 19 10.90 13.13 -11.13
CA TYR A 19 9.78 12.50 -11.83
C TYR A 19 9.07 13.43 -12.82
N LEU A 20 8.74 14.64 -12.39
CA LEU A 20 7.98 15.61 -13.18
C LEU A 20 8.77 16.22 -14.34
N HIS A 21 10.10 16.02 -14.39
CA HIS A 21 10.96 16.44 -15.50
C HIS A 21 11.31 15.30 -16.47
N LEU A 22 10.98 14.06 -16.12
CA LEU A 22 11.26 12.90 -16.97
C LEU A 22 10.24 12.80 -18.12
N PRO A 23 10.69 12.30 -19.30
CA PRO A 23 9.77 11.98 -20.39
C PRO A 23 8.81 10.86 -19.97
N VAL A 24 7.59 10.88 -20.50
CA VAL A 24 6.49 9.97 -20.11
C VAL A 24 6.90 8.49 -20.08
N ARG A 25 7.75 8.06 -21.01
CA ARG A 25 8.20 6.65 -21.08
C ARG A 25 9.07 6.23 -19.89
N MET A 26 9.78 7.17 -19.27
CA MET A 26 10.67 6.92 -18.13
C MET A 26 9.98 7.09 -16.78
N GLN A 27 8.86 7.82 -16.74
CA GLN A 27 8.14 8.10 -15.51
C GLN A 27 7.74 6.83 -14.72
N PRO A 28 7.11 5.80 -15.32
CA PRO A 28 6.77 4.58 -14.58
C PRO A 28 8.00 3.79 -14.10
N VAL A 29 9.06 3.76 -14.90
CA VAL A 29 10.32 3.06 -14.56
C VAL A 29 10.96 3.71 -13.34
N PHE A 30 11.10 5.04 -13.38
CA PHE A 30 11.68 5.81 -12.28
C PHE A 30 10.85 5.67 -11.00
N LEU A 31 9.52 5.76 -11.10
CA LEU A 31 8.63 5.69 -9.95
C LEU A 31 8.63 4.28 -9.33
N LEU A 32 8.75 3.23 -10.15
CA LEU A 32 8.95 1.86 -9.66
C LEU A 32 10.28 1.72 -8.92
N GLY A 33 11.37 2.26 -9.50
CA GLY A 33 12.68 2.29 -8.85
C GLY A 33 12.63 3.03 -7.50
N ALA A 34 12.02 4.20 -7.45
CA ALA A 34 11.81 4.97 -6.22
C ALA A 34 10.98 4.16 -5.19
N SER A 35 9.94 3.44 -5.64
CA SER A 35 9.13 2.58 -4.76
C SER A 35 9.94 1.43 -4.17
N TRP A 36 10.80 0.81 -4.95
CA TRP A 36 11.68 -0.24 -4.46
C TRP A 36 12.79 0.28 -3.53
N VAL A 37 13.32 1.49 -3.80
CA VAL A 37 14.25 2.16 -2.86
C VAL A 37 13.56 2.45 -1.54
N PHE A 38 12.34 3.02 -1.57
CA PHE A 38 11.54 3.24 -0.36
C PHE A 38 11.35 1.94 0.43
N TYR A 39 11.00 0.85 -0.26
CA TYR A 39 10.81 -0.47 0.35
C TYR A 39 12.10 -1.03 0.94
N ALA A 40 13.21 -0.92 0.20
CA ALA A 40 14.53 -1.39 0.65
C ALA A 40 15.04 -0.64 1.88
N LEU A 41 14.76 0.66 1.98
CA LEU A 41 15.08 1.46 3.17
C LEU A 41 14.25 1.06 4.40
N ALA A 42 13.03 0.54 4.19
CA ALA A 42 12.15 0.09 5.27
C ALA A 42 12.44 -1.38 5.66
N MET A 43 12.59 -2.27 4.66
CA MET A 43 12.65 -3.71 4.87
C MET A 43 13.41 -4.43 3.73
N PRO A 44 14.74 -4.28 3.65
CA PRO A 44 15.53 -4.75 2.50
C PRO A 44 15.41 -6.26 2.26
N ALA A 45 15.34 -7.06 3.33
CA ALA A 45 15.25 -8.51 3.23
C ALA A 45 13.96 -9.02 2.56
N MET A 46 12.89 -8.20 2.57
CA MET A 46 11.59 -8.57 2.01
C MET A 46 11.32 -7.97 0.61
N LEU A 47 12.22 -7.16 0.08
CA LEU A 47 12.11 -6.63 -1.27
C LEU A 47 11.99 -7.73 -2.35
N PRO A 48 12.77 -8.82 -2.33
CA PRO A 48 12.60 -9.90 -3.30
C PRO A 48 11.22 -10.53 -3.27
N VAL A 49 10.58 -10.60 -2.09
CA VAL A 49 9.23 -11.15 -1.93
C VAL A 49 8.20 -10.28 -2.66
N THR A 50 8.26 -8.95 -2.50
CA THR A 50 7.30 -8.06 -3.18
C THR A 50 7.49 -8.06 -4.70
N ILE A 51 8.73 -8.17 -5.17
CA ILE A 51 9.03 -8.35 -6.60
C ILE A 51 8.46 -9.68 -7.09
N ALA A 52 8.64 -10.78 -6.35
CA ALA A 52 8.09 -12.08 -6.71
C ALA A 52 6.55 -12.08 -6.77
N LEU A 53 5.89 -11.36 -5.83
CA LEU A 53 4.43 -11.16 -5.86
C LEU A 53 3.97 -10.42 -7.13
N ALA A 54 4.70 -9.38 -7.52
CA ALA A 54 4.41 -8.64 -8.75
C ALA A 54 4.59 -9.52 -10.00
N VAL A 55 5.68 -10.31 -10.06
CA VAL A 55 5.92 -11.27 -11.15
C VAL A 55 4.81 -12.33 -11.19
N PHE A 56 4.46 -12.91 -10.06
CA PHE A 56 3.40 -13.92 -9.97
C PHE A 56 2.06 -13.36 -10.46
N THR A 57 1.68 -12.16 -10.00
CA THR A 57 0.46 -11.47 -10.44
C THR A 57 0.48 -11.20 -11.94
N TYR A 58 1.61 -10.75 -12.47
CA TYR A 58 1.79 -10.47 -13.89
C TYR A 58 1.61 -11.74 -14.74
N LEU A 59 2.25 -12.83 -14.34
CA LEU A 59 2.13 -14.12 -15.06
C LEU A 59 0.68 -14.64 -15.03
N CYS A 60 0.01 -14.57 -13.88
CA CYS A 60 -1.41 -14.93 -13.79
C CYS A 60 -2.27 -14.02 -14.68
N GLY A 61 -2.05 -12.70 -14.65
CA GLY A 61 -2.74 -11.73 -15.50
C GLY A 61 -2.53 -12.02 -17.00
N ARG A 62 -1.30 -12.30 -17.43
CA ARG A 62 -1.01 -12.69 -18.81
C ARG A 62 -1.70 -13.99 -19.21
N GLY A 63 -1.82 -14.93 -18.28
CA GLY A 63 -2.55 -16.18 -18.47
C GLY A 63 -4.06 -15.97 -18.69
N LEU A 64 -4.66 -14.92 -18.10
CA LEU A 64 -6.06 -14.55 -18.33
C LEU A 64 -6.33 -14.11 -19.78
N ALA A 65 -5.34 -13.52 -20.44
CA ALA A 65 -5.45 -13.09 -21.84
C ALA A 65 -5.34 -14.24 -22.84
N TRP A 66 -4.99 -15.45 -22.40
CA TRP A 66 -4.86 -16.61 -23.29
C TRP A 66 -6.23 -17.06 -23.78
N ARG A 67 -6.32 -17.43 -25.07
CA ARG A 67 -7.56 -17.85 -25.70
C ARG A 67 -8.03 -19.19 -25.12
N GLY A 68 -9.20 -19.21 -24.46
CA GLY A 68 -9.83 -20.42 -23.92
C GLY A 68 -10.43 -20.20 -22.53
N GLY A 69 -11.75 -20.36 -22.37
CA GLY A 69 -12.46 -20.06 -21.11
C GLY A 69 -11.98 -20.88 -19.90
N ALA A 70 -11.60 -22.15 -20.11
CA ALA A 70 -11.09 -23.03 -19.05
C ALA A 70 -9.74 -22.53 -18.49
N HIS A 71 -8.84 -22.06 -19.36
CA HIS A 71 -7.56 -21.50 -18.94
C HIS A 71 -7.71 -20.20 -18.15
N LYS A 72 -8.62 -19.33 -18.58
CA LYS A 72 -8.93 -18.08 -17.87
C LYS A 72 -9.31 -18.34 -16.40
N THR A 73 -10.23 -19.27 -16.19
CA THR A 73 -10.67 -19.67 -14.84
C THR A 73 -9.55 -20.30 -14.02
N ALA A 74 -8.71 -21.14 -14.64
CA ALA A 74 -7.57 -21.77 -13.97
C ALA A 74 -6.55 -20.73 -13.49
N PHE A 75 -6.15 -19.76 -14.32
CA PHE A 75 -5.23 -18.69 -13.95
C PHE A 75 -5.81 -17.76 -12.90
N LEU A 76 -7.12 -17.45 -12.95
CA LEU A 76 -7.77 -16.69 -11.88
C LEU A 76 -7.70 -17.45 -10.56
N ARG A 77 -8.09 -18.72 -10.53
CA ARG A 77 -8.04 -19.54 -9.31
C ARG A 77 -6.61 -19.65 -8.77
N LEU A 78 -5.64 -19.91 -9.64
CA LEU A 78 -4.22 -19.96 -9.27
C LEU A 78 -3.77 -18.65 -8.63
N GLY A 79 -4.10 -17.50 -9.25
CA GLY A 79 -3.73 -16.19 -8.75
C GLY A 79 -4.36 -15.88 -7.39
N VAL A 80 -5.68 -16.10 -7.26
CA VAL A 80 -6.40 -15.84 -6.01
C VAL A 80 -5.93 -16.77 -4.88
N ILE A 81 -5.89 -18.09 -5.13
CA ILE A 81 -5.48 -19.08 -4.11
C ILE A 81 -4.01 -18.87 -3.75
N GLY A 82 -3.14 -18.61 -4.74
CA GLY A 82 -1.72 -18.35 -4.50
C GLY A 82 -1.51 -17.11 -3.65
N MET A 83 -2.18 -15.98 -3.96
CA MET A 83 -2.08 -14.74 -3.16
C MET A 83 -2.62 -14.92 -1.74
N LEU A 84 -3.77 -15.60 -1.59
CA LEU A 84 -4.33 -15.90 -0.26
C LEU A 84 -3.41 -16.84 0.53
N GLY A 85 -2.82 -17.83 -0.13
CA GLY A 85 -1.87 -18.76 0.50
C GLY A 85 -0.59 -18.05 0.99
N ILE A 86 -0.02 -17.17 0.16
CA ILE A 86 1.14 -16.38 0.52
C ILE A 86 0.80 -15.43 1.68
N LEU A 87 -0.33 -14.74 1.61
CA LEU A 87 -0.81 -13.86 2.69
C LEU A 87 -1.00 -14.64 3.99
N ALA A 88 -1.65 -15.81 3.93
CA ALA A 88 -1.87 -16.67 5.09
C ALA A 88 -0.55 -17.17 5.66
N PHE A 89 0.40 -17.57 4.83
CA PHE A 89 1.73 -17.98 5.27
C PHE A 89 2.41 -16.86 6.07
N PHE A 90 2.57 -15.66 5.51
CA PHE A 90 3.25 -14.57 6.21
C PHE A 90 2.50 -14.10 7.45
N LYS A 91 1.17 -14.12 7.45
CA LYS A 91 0.37 -13.66 8.58
C LYS A 91 0.35 -14.65 9.74
N TYR A 92 0.36 -15.95 9.44
CA TYR A 92 0.19 -17.01 10.43
C TYR A 92 1.43 -17.88 10.65
N ASN A 93 2.57 -17.61 9.98
CA ASN A 93 3.78 -18.42 10.11
C ASN A 93 4.31 -18.47 11.56
N GLY A 94 4.04 -17.47 12.39
CA GLY A 94 4.39 -17.49 13.81
C GLY A 94 3.70 -18.62 14.59
N LEU A 95 2.50 -19.04 14.18
CA LEU A 95 1.79 -20.17 14.80
C LEU A 95 2.49 -21.50 14.53
N LEU A 96 3.24 -21.60 13.42
CA LEU A 96 4.00 -22.80 13.09
C LEU A 96 5.12 -23.08 14.10
N GLY A 97 5.63 -22.04 14.78
CA GLY A 97 6.61 -22.18 15.87
C GLY A 97 6.08 -22.98 17.07
N GLY A 98 4.78 -22.95 17.31
CA GLY A 98 4.12 -23.76 18.33
C GLY A 98 3.93 -25.24 17.95
N VAL A 99 3.96 -25.53 16.63
CA VAL A 99 3.72 -26.88 16.08
C VAL A 99 5.03 -27.55 15.62
N LEU A 100 5.92 -26.76 15.00
CA LEU A 100 7.17 -27.25 14.42
C LEU A 100 8.36 -26.80 15.28
N HIS A 101 8.99 -27.75 15.99
CA HIS A 101 10.18 -27.47 16.78
C HIS A 101 11.30 -26.91 15.91
N GLY A 102 11.87 -25.76 16.32
CA GLY A 102 12.96 -25.09 15.60
C GLY A 102 12.52 -24.16 14.46
N TRP A 103 11.21 -24.01 14.20
CA TRP A 103 10.70 -23.04 13.25
C TRP A 103 10.96 -21.60 13.72
N ARG A 104 11.62 -20.82 12.88
CA ARG A 104 11.78 -19.37 13.12
C ARG A 104 10.74 -18.61 12.31
N ALA A 105 9.93 -17.80 12.98
CA ALA A 105 8.95 -16.96 12.31
C ALA A 105 9.62 -16.03 11.30
N VAL A 106 9.12 -16.02 10.08
CA VAL A 106 9.58 -15.11 9.02
C VAL A 106 8.89 -13.77 9.21
N ALA A 107 9.65 -12.68 9.11
CA ALA A 107 9.10 -11.34 9.20
C ALA A 107 8.04 -11.10 8.12
N MET A 108 6.94 -10.45 8.48
CA MET A 108 5.86 -10.13 7.55
C MET A 108 6.29 -8.98 6.63
N PRO A 109 6.25 -9.15 5.30
CA PRO A 109 6.58 -8.07 4.36
C PRO A 109 5.70 -6.84 4.56
N LEU A 110 6.30 -5.65 4.47
CA LEU A 110 5.58 -4.40 4.54
C LEU A 110 4.48 -4.33 3.47
N GLY A 111 3.25 -4.02 3.88
CA GLY A 111 2.13 -3.86 2.95
C GLY A 111 1.63 -5.14 2.27
N ILE A 112 2.05 -6.34 2.70
CA ILE A 112 1.68 -7.61 2.03
C ILE A 112 0.16 -7.78 1.88
N SER A 113 -0.64 -7.36 2.87
CA SER A 113 -2.09 -7.44 2.81
C SER A 113 -2.63 -6.53 1.71
N PHE A 114 -2.17 -5.28 1.63
CA PHE A 114 -2.59 -4.32 0.62
C PHE A 114 -2.20 -4.77 -0.79
N THR A 115 -0.94 -5.20 -0.98
CA THR A 115 -0.45 -5.74 -2.25
C THR A 115 -1.24 -6.99 -2.68
N SER A 116 -1.50 -7.92 -1.75
CA SER A 116 -2.27 -9.15 -2.06
C SER A 116 -3.70 -8.83 -2.47
N PHE A 117 -4.40 -7.95 -1.74
CA PHE A 117 -5.77 -7.56 -2.10
C PHE A 117 -5.83 -6.76 -3.40
N ALA A 118 -4.87 -5.87 -3.65
CA ALA A 118 -4.77 -5.15 -4.94
C ALA A 118 -4.54 -6.13 -6.11
N ALA A 119 -3.67 -7.13 -5.92
CA ALA A 119 -3.42 -8.17 -6.92
C ALA A 119 -4.66 -9.03 -7.20
N ILE A 120 -5.36 -9.48 -6.14
CA ILE A 120 -6.60 -10.26 -6.26
C ILE A 120 -7.67 -9.43 -6.97
N ALA A 121 -7.87 -8.17 -6.56
CA ALA A 121 -8.83 -7.26 -7.19
C ALA A 121 -8.52 -7.07 -8.68
N TYR A 122 -7.24 -6.83 -9.05
CA TYR A 122 -6.82 -6.74 -10.45
C TYR A 122 -7.17 -7.99 -11.25
N LEU A 123 -6.86 -9.19 -10.75
CA LEU A 123 -7.14 -10.44 -11.45
C LEU A 123 -8.64 -10.70 -11.64
N ILE A 124 -9.45 -10.33 -10.64
CA ILE A 124 -10.91 -10.43 -10.73
C ILE A 124 -11.46 -9.40 -11.73
N ASP A 125 -11.05 -8.13 -11.61
CA ASP A 125 -11.51 -7.04 -12.49
C ASP A 125 -11.12 -7.35 -13.96
N ALA A 126 -9.89 -7.82 -14.21
CA ALA A 126 -9.45 -8.26 -15.54
C ALA A 126 -10.23 -9.46 -16.07
N THR A 127 -10.65 -10.38 -15.18
CA THR A 127 -11.47 -11.53 -15.57
C THR A 127 -12.90 -11.12 -15.94
N ARG A 128 -13.46 -10.13 -15.23
CA ARG A 128 -14.80 -9.58 -15.49
C ARG A 128 -14.85 -8.67 -16.72
N GLY A 129 -13.72 -8.12 -17.13
CA GLY A 129 -13.62 -7.12 -18.20
C GLY A 129 -13.77 -5.68 -17.68
N ASP A 130 -13.71 -5.47 -16.35
CA ASP A 130 -13.76 -4.16 -15.72
C ASP A 130 -12.44 -3.39 -15.91
N CYS A 131 -11.35 -4.09 -16.21
CA CYS A 131 -10.09 -3.50 -16.66
C CYS A 131 -9.42 -4.40 -17.71
N GLU A 132 -8.55 -3.79 -18.53
CA GLU A 132 -7.72 -4.54 -19.47
C GLU A 132 -6.59 -5.28 -18.75
N VAL A 133 -6.19 -6.43 -19.32
CA VAL A 133 -5.00 -7.15 -18.84
C VAL A 133 -3.76 -6.32 -19.14
N GLU A 134 -3.07 -5.90 -18.10
CA GLU A 134 -1.85 -5.10 -18.25
C GLU A 134 -0.72 -5.90 -18.92
N THR A 135 -0.17 -5.31 -19.97
CA THR A 135 0.90 -5.92 -20.76
C THR A 135 2.29 -5.51 -20.33
N SER A 136 2.43 -4.40 -19.60
CA SER A 136 3.69 -3.92 -19.07
C SER A 136 3.90 -4.42 -17.65
N PHE A 137 4.94 -5.23 -17.45
CA PHE A 137 5.36 -5.65 -16.10
C PHE A 137 5.67 -4.43 -15.20
N ILE A 138 6.33 -3.41 -15.75
CA ILE A 138 6.72 -2.21 -14.99
C ILE A 138 5.51 -1.50 -14.41
N ARG A 139 4.45 -1.30 -15.21
CA ARG A 139 3.24 -0.61 -14.75
C ARG A 139 2.48 -1.44 -13.71
N LEU A 140 2.36 -2.75 -13.93
CA LEU A 140 1.72 -3.63 -12.95
C LEU A 140 2.51 -3.72 -11.65
N ALA A 141 3.84 -3.85 -11.73
CA ALA A 141 4.70 -3.87 -10.55
C ALA A 141 4.63 -2.54 -9.79
N LEU A 142 4.59 -1.40 -10.49
CA LEU A 142 4.39 -0.09 -9.89
C LEU A 142 3.01 0.00 -9.22
N PHE A 143 1.95 -0.42 -9.87
CA PHE A 143 0.60 -0.46 -9.29
C PHE A 143 0.58 -1.21 -7.95
N LEU A 144 1.26 -2.37 -7.87
CA LEU A 144 1.29 -3.22 -6.68
C LEU A 144 2.24 -2.74 -5.58
N ASN A 145 3.31 -2.02 -5.95
CA ASN A 145 4.39 -1.64 -5.03
C ASN A 145 4.54 -0.12 -4.87
N PHE A 146 3.57 0.66 -5.30
CA PHE A 146 3.66 2.11 -5.24
C PHE A 146 3.88 2.59 -3.80
N PHE A 147 4.99 3.30 -3.57
CA PHE A 147 5.41 3.68 -2.22
C PHE A 147 4.38 4.52 -1.45
N ALA A 148 3.52 5.26 -2.15
CA ALA A 148 2.47 6.04 -1.51
C ALA A 148 1.33 5.16 -0.95
N THR A 149 1.05 4.01 -1.58
CA THR A 149 -0.12 3.17 -1.24
C THR A 149 0.23 1.86 -0.57
N VAL A 150 1.47 1.37 -0.74
CA VAL A 150 1.89 0.01 -0.33
C VAL A 150 1.76 -0.25 1.17
N THR A 151 1.83 0.77 2.03
CA THR A 151 1.77 0.61 3.49
C THR A 151 0.33 0.57 4.01
N GLN A 152 -0.34 1.70 3.99
CA GLN A 152 -1.71 1.94 4.51
C GLN A 152 -2.48 2.92 3.62
N GLY A 153 -2.04 3.11 2.37
CA GLY A 153 -2.72 4.00 1.43
C GLY A 153 -4.06 3.44 0.96
N PRO A 154 -4.83 4.25 0.19
CA PRO A 154 -6.07 3.79 -0.38
C PRO A 154 -5.84 2.59 -1.30
N ILE A 155 -6.74 1.60 -1.23
CA ILE A 155 -6.72 0.46 -2.15
C ILE A 155 -7.26 0.94 -3.50
N CYS A 156 -6.34 1.14 -4.44
CA CYS A 156 -6.66 1.59 -5.77
C CYS A 156 -7.17 0.44 -6.66
N ARG A 157 -8.17 0.72 -7.50
CA ARG A 157 -8.56 -0.21 -8.55
C ARG A 157 -7.61 -0.08 -9.74
N ALA A 158 -7.26 -1.21 -10.33
CA ALA A 158 -6.36 -1.26 -11.49
C ALA A 158 -6.90 -0.45 -12.68
N GLY A 159 -8.20 -0.56 -12.97
CA GLY A 159 -8.85 0.20 -14.03
C GLY A 159 -8.80 1.73 -13.85
N ALA A 160 -8.65 2.23 -12.61
CA ALA A 160 -8.51 3.65 -12.33
C ALA A 160 -7.05 4.13 -12.32
N LEU A 161 -6.10 3.35 -11.77
CA LEU A 161 -4.73 3.79 -11.60
C LEU A 161 -3.81 3.46 -12.77
N LEU A 162 -3.93 2.26 -13.40
CA LEU A 162 -3.05 1.86 -14.51
C LEU A 162 -3.09 2.82 -15.71
N PRO A 163 -4.26 3.35 -16.15
CA PRO A 163 -4.30 4.36 -17.22
C PRO A 163 -3.53 5.64 -16.84
N GLN A 164 -3.64 6.08 -15.59
CA GLN A 164 -2.90 7.26 -15.12
C GLN A 164 -1.38 7.04 -15.18
N LEU A 165 -0.89 5.84 -14.83
CA LEU A 165 0.54 5.51 -14.92
C LEU A 165 1.09 5.50 -16.36
N SER A 166 0.22 5.57 -17.37
CA SER A 166 0.59 5.67 -18.78
C SER A 166 0.53 7.10 -19.32
N ALA A 167 -0.07 8.02 -18.56
CA ALA A 167 -0.20 9.43 -18.93
C ALA A 167 1.07 10.21 -18.61
N GLU A 168 1.26 11.33 -19.28
CA GLU A 168 2.33 12.28 -18.98
C GLU A 168 1.95 13.14 -17.76
N HIS A 169 2.84 13.20 -16.80
CA HIS A 169 2.67 14.03 -15.60
C HIS A 169 3.68 15.17 -15.60
N ARG A 170 3.17 16.39 -15.44
CA ARG A 170 3.97 17.62 -15.34
C ARG A 170 3.62 18.38 -14.08
N PHE A 171 4.50 19.28 -13.69
CA PHE A 171 4.26 20.16 -12.56
C PHE A 171 3.01 21.03 -12.79
N ASP A 172 2.16 21.07 -11.76
CA ASP A 172 0.97 21.92 -11.68
C ASP A 172 0.92 22.57 -10.30
N ALA A 173 1.04 23.89 -10.26
CA ALA A 173 1.09 24.64 -9.01
C ALA A 173 -0.23 24.56 -8.22
N ALA A 174 -1.38 24.62 -8.91
CA ALA A 174 -2.69 24.56 -8.25
C ALA A 174 -2.92 23.18 -7.62
N ARG A 175 -2.56 22.11 -8.34
CA ARG A 175 -2.60 20.73 -7.82
C ARG A 175 -1.64 20.54 -6.65
N THR A 176 -0.43 21.08 -6.75
CA THR A 176 0.57 21.00 -5.67
C THR A 176 0.10 21.71 -4.40
N VAL A 177 -0.51 22.89 -4.52
CA VAL A 177 -1.10 23.58 -3.35
C VAL A 177 -2.21 22.77 -2.70
N ARG A 178 -3.08 22.15 -3.50
CA ARG A 178 -4.12 21.23 -2.96
C ARG A 178 -3.49 20.04 -2.24
N ALA A 179 -2.45 19.46 -2.84
CA ALA A 179 -1.71 18.34 -2.24
C ALA A 179 -1.08 18.73 -0.91
N LEU A 180 -0.43 19.89 -0.82
CA LEU A 180 0.18 20.37 0.42
C LEU A 180 -0.85 20.60 1.54
N ARG A 181 -2.03 21.15 1.20
CA ARG A 181 -3.12 21.30 2.17
C ARG A 181 -3.60 19.95 2.69
N LEU A 182 -3.80 18.99 1.79
CA LEU A 182 -4.21 17.63 2.15
C LEU A 182 -3.14 16.92 2.98
N TYR A 183 -1.87 17.10 2.63
CA TYR A 183 -0.72 16.56 3.38
C TYR A 183 -0.68 17.10 4.81
N ALA A 184 -0.84 18.44 4.97
CA ALA A 184 -0.87 19.09 6.27
C ALA A 184 -2.07 18.60 7.13
N LEU A 185 -3.24 18.41 6.52
CA LEU A 185 -4.41 17.84 7.20
C LEU A 185 -4.16 16.41 7.65
N GLY A 186 -3.56 15.58 6.80
CA GLY A 186 -3.19 14.21 7.14
C GLY A 186 -2.17 14.14 8.28
N LEU A 187 -1.15 15.00 8.26
CA LEU A 187 -0.18 15.13 9.36
C LEU A 187 -0.85 15.57 10.66
N PHE A 188 -1.76 16.54 10.60
CA PHE A 188 -2.50 17.00 11.78
C PHE A 188 -3.31 15.86 12.39
N LYS A 189 -4.10 15.14 11.58
CA LYS A 189 -4.89 13.98 12.05
C LYS A 189 -4.02 12.91 12.69
N TYR A 190 -2.87 12.63 12.08
CA TYR A 190 -1.97 11.57 12.57
C TYR A 190 -1.22 12.03 13.83
N ILE A 191 -0.45 13.14 13.75
CA ILE A 191 0.46 13.56 14.84
C ILE A 191 -0.29 14.21 15.98
N ALA A 192 -1.22 15.14 15.69
CA ALA A 192 -1.88 15.93 16.72
C ALA A 192 -3.07 15.20 17.37
N VAL A 193 -3.68 14.24 16.66
CA VAL A 193 -4.85 13.55 17.20
C VAL A 193 -4.53 12.08 17.49
N ALA A 194 -4.13 11.31 16.47
CA ALA A 194 -3.94 9.87 16.64
C ALA A 194 -2.81 9.53 17.61
N ASP A 195 -1.62 10.12 17.46
CA ASP A 195 -0.50 9.85 18.35
C ASP A 195 -0.80 10.24 19.82
N VAL A 196 -1.52 11.33 20.03
CA VAL A 196 -1.93 11.75 21.38
C VAL A 196 -2.90 10.76 22.01
N LEU A 197 -3.90 10.29 21.24
CA LEU A 197 -4.82 9.25 21.72
C LEU A 197 -4.09 7.94 22.00
N ASN A 198 -3.12 7.58 21.16
CA ASN A 198 -2.33 6.37 21.32
C ASN A 198 -1.49 6.37 22.61
N MET A 199 -0.99 7.52 23.06
CA MET A 199 -0.27 7.60 24.33
C MET A 199 -1.10 7.09 25.52
N VAL A 200 -2.39 7.40 25.55
CA VAL A 200 -3.29 6.91 26.60
C VAL A 200 -3.52 5.41 26.45
N VAL A 201 -3.75 4.95 25.22
CA VAL A 201 -3.97 3.53 24.90
C VAL A 201 -2.77 2.67 25.30
N ASP A 202 -1.57 3.09 24.91
CA ASP A 202 -0.31 2.39 25.22
C ASP A 202 0.05 2.41 26.71
N THR A 203 -0.49 3.36 27.47
CA THR A 203 -0.30 3.42 28.92
C THR A 203 -1.29 2.51 29.66
N VAL A 204 -2.55 2.53 29.26
CA VAL A 204 -3.63 1.87 30.03
C VAL A 204 -3.77 0.39 29.68
N PHE A 205 -3.77 0.01 28.40
CA PHE A 205 -4.05 -1.37 28.01
C PHE A 205 -3.00 -2.40 28.46
N PRO A 206 -1.68 -2.13 28.45
CA PRO A 206 -0.71 -3.09 28.99
C PRO A 206 -0.86 -3.33 30.50
N HIS A 207 -1.43 -2.36 31.23
CA HIS A 207 -1.61 -2.38 32.68
C HIS A 207 -3.09 -2.40 33.08
N TYR A 208 -3.94 -3.00 32.26
CA TYR A 208 -5.40 -2.96 32.42
C TYR A 208 -5.89 -3.36 33.83
N ALA A 209 -5.17 -4.23 34.54
CA ALA A 209 -5.52 -4.69 35.88
C ALA A 209 -5.43 -3.57 36.95
N ASP A 210 -4.66 -2.50 36.68
CA ASP A 210 -4.43 -1.39 37.61
C ASP A 210 -5.47 -0.28 37.45
N TYR A 211 -6.32 -0.38 36.43
CA TYR A 211 -7.30 0.67 36.09
C TYR A 211 -8.74 0.25 36.36
N SER A 212 -9.56 1.23 36.71
CA SER A 212 -11.00 1.02 36.93
C SER A 212 -11.75 0.75 35.62
N ALA A 213 -12.89 0.05 35.70
CA ALA A 213 -13.73 -0.26 34.53
C ALA A 213 -14.13 0.98 33.70
N PRO A 214 -14.53 2.12 34.28
CA PRO A 214 -14.79 3.33 33.50
C PRO A 214 -13.58 3.83 32.70
N MET A 215 -12.37 3.74 33.26
CA MET A 215 -11.14 4.12 32.56
C MET A 215 -10.85 3.21 31.37
N LEU A 216 -11.06 1.90 31.52
CA LEU A 216 -10.89 0.93 30.43
C LEU A 216 -11.90 1.18 29.29
N ILE A 217 -13.16 1.49 29.62
CA ILE A 217 -14.19 1.85 28.64
C ILE A 217 -13.80 3.12 27.89
N LEU A 218 -13.37 4.17 28.61
CA LEU A 218 -12.90 5.42 27.99
C LEU A 218 -11.72 5.16 27.05
N THR A 219 -10.75 4.35 27.48
CA THR A 219 -9.58 3.98 26.66
C THR A 219 -9.99 3.20 25.42
N ALA A 220 -10.99 2.32 25.50
CA ALA A 220 -11.50 1.61 24.31
C ALA A 220 -12.16 2.56 23.30
N VAL A 221 -12.87 3.58 23.79
CA VAL A 221 -13.40 4.65 22.92
C VAL A 221 -12.26 5.46 22.29
N MET A 222 -11.25 5.86 23.08
CA MET A 222 -10.07 6.55 22.56
C MET A 222 -9.32 5.71 21.52
N TYR A 223 -9.20 4.40 21.72
CA TYR A 223 -8.60 3.48 20.75
C TYR A 223 -9.35 3.47 19.42
N THR A 224 -10.68 3.52 19.46
CA THR A 224 -11.51 3.61 18.24
C THR A 224 -11.22 4.90 17.46
N PHE A 225 -11.16 6.04 18.15
CA PHE A 225 -10.78 7.31 17.51
C PHE A 225 -9.32 7.32 17.02
N TYR A 226 -8.39 6.74 17.78
CA TYR A 226 -7.01 6.56 17.35
C TYR A 226 -6.93 5.80 16.02
N LEU A 227 -7.61 4.66 15.91
CA LEU A 227 -7.64 3.90 14.65
C LEU A 227 -8.20 4.74 13.50
N TYR A 228 -9.32 5.42 13.72
CA TYR A 228 -9.95 6.26 12.69
C TYR A 228 -9.00 7.37 12.20
N PHE A 229 -8.44 8.16 13.12
CA PHE A 229 -7.57 9.29 12.77
C PHE A 229 -6.23 8.83 12.20
N SER A 230 -5.70 7.72 12.67
CA SER A 230 -4.49 7.10 12.13
C SER A 230 -4.68 6.68 10.67
N PHE A 231 -5.73 5.90 10.37
CA PHE A 231 -6.01 5.47 8.99
C PHE A 231 -6.40 6.62 8.08
N SER A 232 -7.25 7.54 8.55
CA SER A 232 -7.65 8.72 7.78
C SER A 232 -6.44 9.62 7.47
N GLY A 233 -5.58 9.88 8.46
CA GLY A 233 -4.36 10.66 8.27
C GLY A 233 -3.40 10.04 7.25
N TYR A 234 -3.14 8.73 7.36
CA TYR A 234 -2.31 8.02 6.38
C TYR A 234 -2.92 8.05 4.97
N SER A 235 -4.22 7.85 4.86
CA SER A 235 -4.91 7.90 3.57
C SER A 235 -4.78 9.27 2.90
N GLU A 236 -4.91 10.36 3.67
CA GLU A 236 -4.75 11.72 3.16
C GLU A 236 -3.30 12.03 2.75
N ILE A 237 -2.32 11.61 3.54
CA ILE A 237 -0.89 11.75 3.17
C ILE A 237 -0.59 10.98 1.88
N SER A 238 -1.11 9.76 1.74
CA SER A 238 -0.98 8.94 0.54
C SER A 238 -1.61 9.64 -0.69
N ARG A 239 -2.84 10.14 -0.56
CA ARG A 239 -3.53 10.90 -1.62
C ARG A 239 -2.76 12.16 -1.99
N ALA A 240 -2.29 12.91 -1.00
CA ALA A 240 -1.48 14.09 -1.22
C ALA A 240 -0.20 13.76 -2.00
N THR A 241 0.46 12.65 -1.67
CA THR A 241 1.62 12.14 -2.42
C THR A 241 1.26 11.85 -3.88
N GLY A 242 0.14 11.16 -4.12
CA GLY A 242 -0.39 10.94 -5.46
C GLY A 242 -0.58 12.27 -6.22
N LEU A 243 -1.28 13.22 -5.60
CA LEU A 243 -1.55 14.54 -6.20
C LEU A 243 -0.28 15.32 -6.56
N VAL A 244 0.78 15.28 -5.72
CA VAL A 244 2.07 15.89 -6.05
C VAL A 244 2.65 15.29 -7.33
N LEU A 245 2.52 13.97 -7.50
CA LEU A 245 3.03 13.23 -8.66
C LEU A 245 2.07 13.28 -9.87
N GLY A 246 0.88 13.86 -9.72
CA GLY A 246 -0.12 13.93 -10.79
C GLY A 246 -1.08 12.76 -10.84
N LEU A 247 -1.08 11.92 -9.83
CA LEU A 247 -1.92 10.73 -9.72
C LEU A 247 -3.11 11.00 -8.78
N ASP A 248 -4.32 10.73 -9.25
CA ASP A 248 -5.53 10.80 -8.44
C ASP A 248 -5.79 9.45 -7.76
N LEU A 249 -5.57 9.41 -6.45
CA LEU A 249 -5.87 8.25 -5.62
C LEU A 249 -7.27 8.38 -5.02
N PRO A 250 -8.00 7.25 -4.82
CA PRO A 250 -9.36 7.28 -4.31
C PRO A 250 -9.43 7.79 -2.87
N GLU A 251 -10.59 8.31 -2.51
CA GLU A 251 -10.90 8.72 -1.15
C GLU A 251 -11.37 7.52 -0.34
N ASN A 252 -10.83 7.37 0.87
CA ASN A 252 -11.22 6.28 1.77
C ASN A 252 -12.12 6.76 2.91
N PHE A 253 -12.05 8.08 3.28
CA PHE A 253 -12.76 8.66 4.42
C PHE A 253 -13.31 10.03 4.10
#